data_e235e52129670fdddc376cfe55377dfa
#
_entry.id   e235e52129670fdddc376cfe55377dfa
#
_cell.length_a   1.000
_cell.length_b   1.000
_cell.length_c   1.000
_cell.angle_alpha   90.00
_cell.angle_beta   90.00
_cell.angle_gamma   90.00
#
_symmetry.space_group_name_H-M   'P 1'
#
loop_
_entity.id
_entity.type
_entity.pdbx_description
1 polymer ?
#
loop_
_entity_poly.entity_id
_entity_poly.type
_entity_poly.pdbx_seq_one_letter_code
_entity_poly.pdbx_strand_id
1 'polypeptide(L)'
;MKRLLMSLLGLSLVASVAVAGVGYSGKEIKQVAPPPCPEWYADREFNVSLWGTYLFTGNNWINDRYIEADHAWGGGIDLKYFFMRYIGVGIEGWVVDARQARQDLFIDFSDGIFANSIHRENNAIGAVLGTLTLRYPISCTRFAPYIFGGAGGIFGGGQKQVNERFVEPGEGFDIVATTGHTDAETRAIGQVGGGMEIRITPHIGWVSDFSWNFVDGPKNNFGMVRTGVNFAF
;
A
#
# COMPACT_ATOMS: atom_id res chain seq x y z
N MET A 1 22.52 -17.43 -14.85
CA MET A 1 23.29 -16.37 -14.18
C MET A 1 24.30 -15.62 -15.07
N LYS A 2 24.73 -16.15 -16.22
CA LYS A 2 25.70 -15.45 -17.13
C LYS A 2 25.07 -14.36 -18.03
N ARG A 3 23.74 -14.29 -18.18
CA ARG A 3 23.06 -13.30 -19.06
C ARG A 3 22.68 -11.99 -18.35
N LEU A 4 22.70 -11.95 -17.02
CA LEU A 4 22.40 -10.73 -16.24
C LEU A 4 23.62 -9.82 -16.06
N LEU A 5 24.84 -10.35 -16.23
CA LEU A 5 26.07 -9.56 -16.09
C LEU A 5 26.41 -8.74 -17.34
N MET A 6 25.87 -9.13 -18.50
CA MET A 6 26.15 -8.42 -19.76
C MET A 6 25.29 -7.17 -19.99
N SER A 7 24.16 -7.06 -19.32
CA SER A 7 23.29 -5.88 -19.42
C SER A 7 23.71 -4.71 -18.52
N LEU A 8 24.53 -4.95 -17.50
CA LEU A 8 25.06 -3.86 -16.65
C LEU A 8 26.32 -3.19 -17.23
N LEU A 9 27.03 -3.83 -18.15
CA LEU A 9 28.23 -3.25 -18.77
C LEU A 9 27.91 -2.31 -19.94
N GLY A 10 26.69 -2.32 -20.46
CA GLY A 10 26.27 -1.46 -21.58
C GLY A 10 25.89 -0.02 -21.20
N LEU A 11 25.72 0.27 -19.92
CA LEU A 11 25.22 1.60 -19.47
C LEU A 11 26.33 2.57 -19.04
N SER A 12 27.60 2.17 -19.07
CA SER A 12 28.71 3.01 -18.61
C SER A 12 29.53 3.69 -19.73
N LEU A 13 29.09 3.64 -21.00
CA LEU A 13 29.90 4.09 -22.15
C LEU A 13 29.36 5.32 -22.88
N VAL A 14 28.49 6.14 -22.26
CA VAL A 14 27.97 7.36 -22.88
C VAL A 14 28.25 8.58 -21.99
N ALA A 15 29.48 8.75 -21.54
CA ALA A 15 29.88 9.97 -20.84
C ALA A 15 31.33 10.35 -21.18
N SER A 16 31.60 10.65 -22.44
CA SER A 16 32.80 11.44 -22.80
C SER A 16 32.58 12.16 -24.13
N VAL A 17 31.77 13.21 -24.11
CA VAL A 17 31.86 14.23 -25.15
C VAL A 17 32.84 15.29 -24.64
N ALA A 18 34.09 15.18 -25.10
CA ALA A 18 35.07 16.21 -24.91
C ALA A 18 34.65 17.47 -25.72
N VAL A 19 34.27 18.52 -25.06
CA VAL A 19 34.10 19.83 -25.67
C VAL A 19 35.50 20.44 -25.86
N ALA A 20 35.98 20.38 -27.08
CA ALA A 20 37.15 21.17 -27.49
C ALA A 20 36.74 22.64 -27.51
N GLY A 21 37.22 23.41 -26.54
CA GLY A 21 36.97 24.81 -26.43
C GLY A 21 37.66 25.60 -27.55
N VAL A 22 36.86 26.33 -28.33
CA VAL A 22 37.35 27.39 -29.23
C VAL A 22 37.75 28.58 -28.36
N GLY A 23 39.03 28.91 -28.34
CA GLY A 23 39.55 30.07 -27.65
C GLY A 23 38.97 31.35 -28.25
N TYR A 24 38.02 31.98 -27.57
CA TYR A 24 37.56 33.34 -27.85
C TYR A 24 38.38 34.37 -27.07
N SER A 25 39.13 35.17 -27.81
CA SER A 25 39.85 36.36 -27.35
C SER A 25 38.88 37.39 -26.78
N GLY A 26 39.10 37.72 -25.50
CA GLY A 26 38.97 39.06 -24.92
C GLY A 26 37.70 39.88 -25.13
N LYS A 27 36.57 39.44 -24.59
CA LYS A 27 35.54 40.27 -23.95
C LYS A 27 35.15 39.57 -22.68
N GLU A 28 35.24 40.20 -21.51
CA GLU A 28 34.69 39.70 -20.26
C GLU A 28 33.21 39.43 -20.50
N ILE A 29 32.87 38.20 -20.82
CA ILE A 29 31.51 37.71 -20.76
C ILE A 29 31.20 37.71 -19.26
N LYS A 30 30.46 38.73 -18.78
CA LYS A 30 29.79 38.64 -17.46
C LYS A 30 29.06 37.31 -17.46
N GLN A 31 29.62 36.35 -16.75
CA GLN A 31 28.90 35.08 -16.49
C GLN A 31 27.63 35.46 -15.73
N VAL A 32 26.53 35.56 -16.46
CA VAL A 32 25.20 35.65 -15.84
C VAL A 32 25.04 34.35 -15.06
N ALA A 33 24.99 34.49 -13.74
CA ALA A 33 24.74 33.33 -12.88
C ALA A 33 23.49 32.60 -13.42
N PRO A 34 23.54 31.26 -13.57
CA PRO A 34 22.38 30.52 -14.02
C PRO A 34 21.20 30.87 -13.12
N PRO A 35 19.99 31.00 -13.65
CA PRO A 35 18.83 31.34 -12.86
C PRO A 35 18.69 30.32 -11.72
N PRO A 36 18.31 30.75 -10.50
CA PRO A 36 18.15 29.83 -9.38
C PRO A 36 17.12 28.77 -9.74
N CYS A 37 17.43 27.52 -9.36
CA CYS A 37 16.52 26.39 -9.60
C CYS A 37 15.19 26.61 -8.88
N PRO A 38 14.06 26.32 -9.52
CA PRO A 38 12.76 26.36 -8.85
C PRO A 38 12.73 25.45 -7.63
N GLU A 39 12.29 25.94 -6.50
CA GLU A 39 12.06 25.12 -5.32
C GLU A 39 10.71 24.41 -5.46
N TRP A 40 10.75 23.10 -5.72
CA TRP A 40 9.57 22.25 -5.87
C TRP A 40 9.07 21.69 -4.55
N TYR A 41 9.92 21.63 -3.53
CA TYR A 41 9.67 21.04 -2.23
C TYR A 41 10.15 21.98 -1.14
N ALA A 42 9.23 22.45 -0.32
CA ALA A 42 9.53 23.41 0.73
C ALA A 42 9.78 22.74 2.09
N ASP A 43 10.44 23.48 2.99
CA ASP A 43 10.45 23.19 4.41
C ASP A 43 9.12 23.69 5.02
N ARG A 44 8.62 23.00 6.05
CA ARG A 44 7.34 23.31 6.72
C ARG A 44 6.12 23.21 5.81
N GLU A 45 6.12 22.21 4.97
CA GLU A 45 5.08 21.96 3.96
C GLU A 45 4.01 21.03 4.55
N PHE A 46 2.74 21.41 4.39
CA PHE A 46 1.60 20.56 4.71
C PHE A 46 1.06 19.91 3.44
N ASN A 47 0.92 18.59 3.44
CA ASN A 47 0.49 17.81 2.30
C ASN A 47 -0.81 17.08 2.59
N VAL A 48 -1.72 17.12 1.62
CA VAL A 48 -2.94 16.32 1.59
C VAL A 48 -2.90 15.46 0.34
N SER A 49 -2.86 14.14 0.51
CA SER A 49 -2.88 13.22 -0.61
C SER A 49 -4.21 12.45 -0.65
N LEU A 50 -4.77 12.33 -1.86
CA LEU A 50 -5.91 11.46 -2.16
C LEU A 50 -5.45 10.42 -3.15
N TRP A 51 -5.69 9.13 -2.85
CA TRP A 51 -5.17 8.05 -3.66
C TRP A 51 -6.13 6.87 -3.77
N GLY A 52 -6.05 6.18 -4.91
CA GLY A 52 -6.62 4.87 -5.09
C GLY A 52 -5.62 3.79 -4.74
N THR A 53 -6.11 2.64 -4.30
CA THR A 53 -5.26 1.51 -3.91
C THR A 53 -5.73 0.20 -4.50
N TYR A 54 -4.74 -0.66 -4.75
CA TYR A 54 -4.90 -2.07 -5.03
C TYR A 54 -4.14 -2.88 -3.99
N LEU A 55 -4.88 -3.67 -3.25
CA LEU A 55 -4.36 -4.56 -2.22
C LEU A 55 -4.32 -5.99 -2.76
N PHE A 56 -3.24 -6.71 -2.45
CA PHE A 56 -3.11 -8.13 -2.78
C PHE A 56 -2.54 -8.91 -1.61
N THR A 57 -3.09 -10.08 -1.39
CA THR A 57 -2.66 -11.05 -0.38
C THR A 57 -1.99 -12.23 -1.07
N GLY A 58 -1.16 -12.98 -0.35
CA GLY A 58 -0.62 -14.25 -0.87
C GLY A 58 -1.76 -15.26 -0.99
N ASN A 59 -1.99 -15.73 -2.21
CA ASN A 59 -3.08 -16.64 -2.54
C ASN A 59 -2.90 -18.00 -1.85
N ASN A 60 -3.69 -18.24 -0.81
CA ASN A 60 -4.09 -19.55 -0.37
C ASN A 60 -5.48 -19.36 0.25
N TRP A 61 -6.48 -20.01 -0.24
CA TRP A 61 -7.87 -20.07 0.22
C TRP A 61 -8.01 -20.56 1.67
N ILE A 62 -7.20 -20.00 2.58
CA ILE A 62 -7.18 -20.36 3.98
C ILE A 62 -8.13 -19.38 4.67
N ASN A 63 -9.25 -19.88 5.16
CA ASN A 63 -10.33 -19.17 5.84
C ASN A 63 -9.92 -18.50 7.17
N ASP A 64 -8.65 -18.51 7.56
CA ASP A 64 -8.15 -18.02 8.84
C ASP A 64 -7.36 -16.71 8.72
N ARG A 65 -7.47 -15.98 7.62
CA ARG A 65 -6.77 -14.70 7.43
C ARG A 65 -7.62 -13.52 7.86
N TYR A 66 -6.96 -12.46 8.28
CA TYR A 66 -7.63 -11.20 8.60
C TYR A 66 -8.34 -10.60 7.37
N ILE A 67 -7.67 -10.65 6.21
CA ILE A 67 -8.24 -10.30 4.90
C ILE A 67 -8.33 -11.59 4.10
N GLU A 68 -9.54 -12.09 3.91
CA GLU A 68 -9.80 -13.36 3.22
C GLU A 68 -9.82 -13.21 1.68
N ALA A 69 -9.79 -11.96 1.19
CA ALA A 69 -9.77 -11.68 -0.24
C ALA A 69 -8.37 -11.83 -0.83
N ASP A 70 -8.27 -12.36 -2.06
CA ASP A 70 -7.02 -12.43 -2.82
C ASP A 70 -6.52 -11.04 -3.19
N HIS A 71 -7.46 -10.14 -3.49
CA HIS A 71 -7.22 -8.75 -3.88
C HIS A 71 -8.41 -7.89 -3.51
N ALA A 72 -8.16 -6.61 -3.31
CA ALA A 72 -9.18 -5.62 -3.02
C ALA A 72 -8.82 -4.27 -3.63
N TRP A 73 -9.86 -3.52 -4.00
CA TRP A 73 -9.72 -2.15 -4.48
C TRP A 73 -10.25 -1.19 -3.43
N GLY A 74 -9.67 -0.02 -3.37
CA GLY A 74 -10.12 0.99 -2.45
C GLY A 74 -9.44 2.33 -2.66
N GLY A 75 -9.40 3.11 -1.59
CA GLY A 75 -8.74 4.40 -1.62
C GLY A 75 -8.51 4.93 -0.21
N GLY A 76 -7.81 6.03 -0.13
CA GLY A 76 -7.50 6.66 1.14
C GLY A 76 -7.10 8.10 1.03
N ILE A 77 -6.89 8.67 2.19
CA ILE A 77 -6.40 10.02 2.40
C ILE A 77 -5.18 9.98 3.31
N ASP A 78 -4.26 10.87 3.08
CA ASP A 78 -3.04 11.01 3.85
C ASP A 78 -2.79 12.51 4.12
N LEU A 79 -2.58 12.85 5.38
CA LEU A 79 -2.30 14.18 5.86
C LEU A 79 -0.90 14.17 6.45
N LYS A 80 0.06 14.86 5.81
CA LYS A 80 1.47 14.89 6.23
C LYS A 80 1.95 16.31 6.47
N TYR A 81 2.76 16.48 7.48
CA TYR A 81 3.51 17.70 7.74
C TYR A 81 5.00 17.43 7.66
N PHE A 82 5.68 18.09 6.74
CA PHE A 82 7.12 18.05 6.56
C PHE A 82 7.76 19.18 7.35
N PHE A 83 8.46 18.87 8.44
CA PHE A 83 9.24 19.87 9.21
C PHE A 83 10.41 20.42 8.41
N MET A 84 11.04 19.55 7.65
CA MET A 84 12.06 19.80 6.65
C MET A 84 11.64 19.11 5.39
N ARG A 85 12.08 19.58 4.24
CA ARG A 85 11.79 18.96 2.93
C ARG A 85 12.06 17.45 2.86
N TYR A 86 12.82 16.92 3.84
CA TYR A 86 13.27 15.52 3.88
C TYR A 86 12.47 14.64 4.87
N ILE A 87 11.90 15.22 5.94
CA ILE A 87 11.30 14.46 7.05
C ILE A 87 9.90 14.99 7.32
N GLY A 88 8.93 14.10 7.27
CA GLY A 88 7.54 14.41 7.57
C GLY A 88 6.88 13.35 8.44
N VAL A 89 5.89 13.78 9.23
CA VAL A 89 4.99 12.91 9.99
C VAL A 89 3.57 13.12 9.51
N GLY A 90 2.74 12.10 9.64
CA GLY A 90 1.38 12.19 9.14
C GLY A 90 0.42 11.20 9.75
N ILE A 91 -0.82 11.29 9.31
CA ILE A 91 -1.88 10.34 9.59
C ILE A 91 -2.46 9.91 8.26
N GLU A 92 -2.56 8.61 8.09
CA GLU A 92 -3.10 7.96 6.90
C GLU A 92 -4.37 7.19 7.26
N GLY A 93 -5.40 7.29 6.44
CA GLY A 93 -6.61 6.49 6.55
C GLY A 93 -7.00 5.92 5.20
N TRP A 94 -7.38 4.64 5.16
CA TRP A 94 -7.82 3.99 3.95
C TRP A 94 -8.93 2.97 4.19
N VAL A 95 -9.66 2.68 3.11
CA VAL A 95 -10.72 1.69 3.08
C VAL A 95 -10.63 0.91 1.77
N VAL A 96 -10.83 -0.39 1.83
CA VAL A 96 -10.89 -1.30 0.67
C VAL A 96 -12.14 -2.16 0.72
N ASP A 97 -12.67 -2.48 -0.45
CA ASP A 97 -13.76 -3.45 -0.63
C ASP A 97 -13.15 -4.84 -0.82
N ALA A 98 -13.05 -5.58 0.27
CA ALA A 98 -12.53 -6.95 0.30
C ALA A 98 -13.69 -7.92 0.08
N ARG A 99 -13.67 -8.63 -1.05
CA ARG A 99 -14.65 -9.68 -1.35
C ARG A 99 -14.25 -10.96 -0.63
N GLN A 100 -14.99 -11.30 0.42
CA GLN A 100 -14.80 -12.54 1.18
C GLN A 100 -15.58 -13.68 0.54
N ALA A 101 -14.95 -14.86 0.45
CA ALA A 101 -15.65 -16.10 0.15
C ALA A 101 -16.17 -16.68 1.45
N ARG A 102 -17.49 -16.72 1.60
CA ARG A 102 -18.15 -17.40 2.74
C ARG A 102 -18.58 -18.79 2.33
N GLN A 103 -18.27 -19.75 3.19
CA GLN A 103 -18.61 -21.16 2.99
C GLN A 103 -19.64 -21.55 4.04
N ASP A 104 -20.84 -21.90 3.61
CA ASP A 104 -21.85 -22.48 4.49
C ASP A 104 -21.78 -24.00 4.37
N LEU A 105 -21.55 -24.63 5.49
CA LEU A 105 -21.44 -26.09 5.61
C LEU A 105 -22.68 -26.64 6.29
N PHE A 106 -23.28 -27.67 5.70
CA PHE A 106 -24.30 -28.47 6.31
C PHE A 106 -23.95 -29.95 6.10
N ILE A 107 -23.77 -30.67 7.19
CA ILE A 107 -23.47 -32.11 7.18
C ILE A 107 -24.49 -32.79 8.06
N ASP A 108 -25.29 -33.70 7.46
CA ASP A 108 -26.16 -34.60 8.17
C ASP A 108 -25.56 -36.01 8.09
N PHE A 109 -25.09 -36.49 9.22
CA PHE A 109 -24.46 -37.80 9.31
C PHE A 109 -25.48 -38.97 9.33
N SER A 110 -26.78 -38.70 9.53
CA SER A 110 -27.83 -39.73 9.50
C SER A 110 -28.15 -40.16 8.09
N ASP A 111 -28.38 -39.21 7.21
CA ASP A 111 -28.78 -39.42 5.83
C ASP A 111 -27.62 -39.36 4.84
N GLY A 112 -26.42 -39.08 5.35
CA GLY A 112 -25.22 -38.87 4.52
C GLY A 112 -25.31 -37.64 3.63
N ILE A 113 -26.13 -36.66 3.99
CA ILE A 113 -26.30 -35.42 3.25
C ILE A 113 -25.13 -34.51 3.56
N PHE A 114 -24.44 -34.08 2.50
CA PHE A 114 -23.40 -33.11 2.57
C PHE A 114 -23.75 -31.94 1.63
N ALA A 115 -24.01 -30.76 2.18
CA ALA A 115 -24.23 -29.54 1.43
C ALA A 115 -23.14 -28.51 1.76
N ASN A 116 -22.53 -27.99 0.74
CA ASN A 116 -21.51 -26.94 0.86
C ASN A 116 -21.81 -25.87 -0.15
N SER A 117 -22.15 -24.68 0.30
CA SER A 117 -22.38 -23.53 -0.55
C SER A 117 -21.32 -22.49 -0.31
N ILE A 118 -20.74 -21.99 -1.40
CA ILE A 118 -19.76 -20.90 -1.34
C ILE A 118 -20.40 -19.67 -1.98
N HIS A 119 -20.57 -18.61 -1.21
CA HIS A 119 -21.03 -17.33 -1.70
C HIS A 119 -20.02 -16.23 -1.40
N ARG A 120 -20.05 -15.15 -2.18
CA ARG A 120 -19.14 -14.01 -2.00
C ARG A 120 -19.91 -12.85 -1.42
N GLU A 121 -19.40 -12.33 -0.32
CA GLU A 121 -19.89 -11.11 0.30
C GLU A 121 -18.86 -9.99 0.22
N ASN A 122 -19.33 -8.76 0.02
CA ASN A 122 -18.47 -7.58 0.07
C ASN A 122 -18.29 -7.18 1.53
N ASN A 123 -17.05 -7.01 1.95
CA ASN A 123 -16.72 -6.53 3.29
C ASN A 123 -15.78 -5.33 3.20
N ALA A 124 -16.14 -4.23 3.86
CA ALA A 124 -15.30 -3.05 3.93
C ALA A 124 -14.26 -3.22 5.03
N ILE A 125 -12.99 -3.21 4.67
CA ILE A 125 -11.86 -3.24 5.59
C ILE A 125 -11.16 -1.90 5.53
N GLY A 126 -10.93 -1.29 6.70
CA GLY A 126 -10.27 0.00 6.81
C GLY A 126 -9.13 0.00 7.81
N ALA A 127 -8.25 0.99 7.71
CA ALA A 127 -7.20 1.23 8.69
C ALA A 127 -6.92 2.72 8.86
N VAL A 128 -6.40 3.04 10.05
CA VAL A 128 -5.87 4.36 10.39
C VAL A 128 -4.48 4.17 10.99
N LEU A 129 -3.48 4.87 10.43
CA LEU A 129 -2.08 4.74 10.82
C LEU A 129 -1.45 6.13 11.03
N GLY A 130 -0.58 6.21 12.04
CA GLY A 130 0.42 7.28 12.13
C GLY A 130 1.63 6.93 11.27
N THR A 131 2.16 7.86 10.49
CA THR A 131 3.23 7.61 9.52
C THR A 131 4.41 8.55 9.71
N LEU A 132 5.61 8.04 9.45
CA LEU A 132 6.86 8.78 9.31
C LEU A 132 7.34 8.62 7.87
N THR A 133 7.64 9.72 7.17
CA THR A 133 8.10 9.72 5.79
C THR A 133 9.47 10.39 5.68
N LEU A 134 10.38 9.73 4.98
CA LEU A 134 11.67 10.27 4.58
C LEU A 134 11.63 10.47 3.06
N ARG A 135 11.64 11.73 2.63
CA ARG A 135 11.59 12.16 1.23
C ARG A 135 12.93 12.73 0.82
N TYR A 136 13.39 12.40 -0.38
CA TYR A 136 14.63 12.92 -0.95
C TYR A 136 14.37 13.71 -2.24
N PRO A 137 14.08 15.05 -2.14
CA PRO A 137 13.92 15.89 -3.30
C PRO A 137 15.23 15.98 -4.09
N ILE A 138 15.20 15.60 -5.37
CA ILE A 138 16.36 15.75 -6.24
C ILE A 138 16.45 17.23 -6.68
N SER A 139 17.59 17.87 -6.40
CA SER A 139 17.80 19.28 -6.69
C SER A 139 17.46 19.63 -8.14
N CYS A 140 16.79 20.76 -8.34
CA CYS A 140 16.39 21.29 -9.65
C CYS A 140 15.43 20.37 -10.44
N THR A 141 14.85 19.35 -9.83
CA THR A 141 13.89 18.46 -10.48
C THR A 141 12.54 18.46 -9.76
N ARG A 142 11.53 17.99 -10.46
CA ARG A 142 10.17 17.76 -9.92
C ARG A 142 10.01 16.42 -9.21
N PHE A 143 11.08 15.66 -9.09
CA PHE A 143 11.06 14.27 -8.64
C PHE A 143 11.63 14.13 -7.24
N ALA A 144 10.89 13.42 -6.37
CA ALA A 144 11.33 13.07 -5.03
C ALA A 144 10.96 11.63 -4.69
N PRO A 145 11.92 10.71 -4.67
CA PRO A 145 11.70 9.40 -4.08
C PRO A 145 11.52 9.53 -2.56
N TYR A 146 10.74 8.62 -1.98
CA TYR A 146 10.53 8.57 -0.55
C TYR A 146 10.37 7.14 -0.03
N ILE A 147 10.67 6.97 1.25
CA ILE A 147 10.34 5.79 2.01
C ILE A 147 9.49 6.20 3.21
N PHE A 148 8.67 5.29 3.69
CA PHE A 148 7.83 5.58 4.84
C PHE A 148 7.59 4.32 5.67
N GLY A 149 7.25 4.54 6.91
CA GLY A 149 6.79 3.51 7.83
C GLY A 149 5.68 4.06 8.71
N GLY A 150 4.80 3.18 9.16
CA GLY A 150 3.67 3.57 9.98
C GLY A 150 3.16 2.45 10.86
N ALA A 151 2.36 2.82 11.84
CA ALA A 151 1.67 1.87 12.72
C ALA A 151 0.31 2.43 13.12
N GLY A 152 -0.65 1.53 13.36
CA GLY A 152 -2.01 1.93 13.70
C GLY A 152 -2.94 0.76 13.97
N GLY A 153 -4.22 0.97 13.66
CA GLY A 153 -5.28 -0.02 13.78
C GLY A 153 -5.93 -0.33 12.44
N ILE A 154 -6.23 -1.59 12.21
CA ILE A 154 -7.03 -2.10 11.10
C ILE A 154 -8.32 -2.71 11.63
N PHE A 155 -9.44 -2.50 10.96
CA PHE A 155 -10.77 -2.91 11.37
C PHE A 155 -11.60 -3.42 10.18
N GLY A 156 -12.63 -4.21 10.48
CA GLY A 156 -13.58 -4.75 9.48
C GLY A 156 -13.25 -6.14 8.97
N GLY A 157 -12.10 -6.72 9.34
CA GLY A 157 -11.69 -8.08 8.95
C GLY A 157 -11.68 -9.08 10.10
N GLY A 158 -11.15 -10.28 9.86
CA GLY A 158 -10.93 -11.29 10.88
C GLY A 158 -12.17 -12.04 11.34
N GLN A 159 -13.26 -11.96 10.58
CA GLN A 159 -14.48 -12.73 10.86
C GLN A 159 -14.23 -14.23 10.66
N LYS A 160 -14.70 -15.05 11.59
CA LYS A 160 -14.56 -16.51 11.52
C LYS A 160 -15.92 -17.16 11.42
N GLN A 161 -15.98 -18.22 10.66
CA GLN A 161 -17.17 -19.08 10.57
C GLN A 161 -17.44 -19.76 11.91
N VAL A 162 -18.70 -19.72 12.36
CA VAL A 162 -19.17 -20.41 13.53
C VAL A 162 -19.95 -21.64 13.08
N ASN A 163 -19.43 -22.83 13.41
CA ASN A 163 -20.09 -24.10 13.14
C ASN A 163 -20.60 -24.67 14.46
N GLU A 164 -21.88 -25.02 14.51
CA GLU A 164 -22.49 -25.66 15.65
C GLU A 164 -22.80 -27.10 15.31
N ARG A 165 -22.63 -27.95 16.31
CA ARG A 165 -22.97 -29.36 16.24
C ARG A 165 -24.24 -29.62 17.02
N PHE A 166 -25.25 -30.14 16.34
CA PHE A 166 -26.52 -30.51 16.94
C PHE A 166 -26.54 -32.04 17.09
N VAL A 167 -26.74 -32.53 18.32
CA VAL A 167 -26.88 -33.93 18.63
C VAL A 167 -28.33 -34.17 19.04
N GLU A 168 -29.06 -34.98 18.27
CA GLU A 168 -30.44 -35.31 18.62
C GLU A 168 -30.46 -36.49 19.63
N PRO A 169 -30.99 -36.27 20.85
CA PRO A 169 -30.98 -37.32 21.88
C PRO A 169 -31.91 -38.46 21.50
N GLY A 170 -31.34 -39.64 21.23
CA GLY A 170 -32.09 -40.85 20.99
C GLY A 170 -31.90 -41.52 19.64
N GLU A 171 -31.44 -40.82 18.62
CA GLU A 171 -31.28 -41.40 17.27
C GLU A 171 -29.82 -41.40 16.77
N GLY A 172 -28.90 -40.85 17.53
CA GLY A 172 -27.46 -40.94 17.22
C GLY A 172 -27.00 -40.09 16.05
N PHE A 173 -27.76 -39.08 15.69
CA PHE A 173 -27.46 -38.19 14.56
C PHE A 173 -26.69 -36.96 14.99
N ASP A 174 -25.63 -36.71 14.28
CA ASP A 174 -24.82 -35.51 14.40
C ASP A 174 -25.01 -34.62 13.17
N ILE A 175 -25.55 -33.44 13.37
CA ILE A 175 -25.64 -32.43 12.33
C ILE A 175 -24.64 -31.33 12.65
N VAL A 176 -23.76 -31.00 11.70
CA VAL A 176 -22.87 -29.82 11.77
C VAL A 176 -23.34 -28.81 10.76
N ALA A 177 -23.74 -27.66 11.24
CA ALA A 177 -24.17 -26.54 10.37
C ALA A 177 -23.48 -25.27 10.72
N THR A 178 -23.23 -24.43 9.70
CA THR A 178 -22.80 -23.06 9.89
C THR A 178 -23.97 -22.22 10.40
N THR A 179 -23.84 -21.67 11.61
CA THR A 179 -24.89 -20.89 12.28
C THR A 179 -24.66 -19.39 12.18
N GLY A 180 -23.48 -18.98 11.74
CA GLY A 180 -23.16 -17.56 11.59
C GLY A 180 -21.66 -17.29 11.44
N HIS A 181 -21.30 -16.04 11.64
CA HIS A 181 -19.91 -15.58 11.63
C HIS A 181 -19.67 -14.71 12.88
N THR A 182 -18.44 -14.73 13.38
CA THR A 182 -18.04 -13.83 14.48
C THR A 182 -18.04 -12.38 14.01
N ASP A 183 -18.11 -11.45 14.96
CA ASP A 183 -17.94 -10.03 14.68
C ASP A 183 -16.55 -9.73 14.11
N ALA A 184 -16.48 -8.61 13.39
CA ALA A 184 -15.22 -8.10 12.88
C ALA A 184 -14.27 -7.72 14.02
N GLU A 185 -12.99 -8.05 13.88
CA GLU A 185 -11.97 -7.77 14.87
C GLU A 185 -11.18 -6.51 14.51
N THR A 186 -10.79 -5.75 15.52
CA THR A 186 -9.81 -4.68 15.38
C THR A 186 -8.44 -5.21 15.78
N ARG A 187 -7.42 -5.02 14.91
CA ARG A 187 -6.06 -5.47 15.17
C ARG A 187 -5.05 -4.36 14.95
N ALA A 188 -3.85 -4.54 15.52
CA ALA A 188 -2.73 -3.68 15.22
C ALA A 188 -2.20 -3.95 13.80
N ILE A 189 -1.82 -2.87 13.10
CA ILE A 189 -1.18 -2.92 11.80
C ILE A 189 0.08 -2.08 11.81
N GLY A 190 1.13 -2.60 11.18
CA GLY A 190 2.34 -1.87 10.84
C GLY A 190 2.52 -1.84 9.34
N GLN A 191 3.16 -0.81 8.82
CA GLN A 191 3.50 -0.75 7.40
C GLN A 191 4.90 -0.21 7.17
N VAL A 192 5.54 -0.67 6.08
CA VAL A 192 6.74 -0.08 5.52
C VAL A 192 6.58 0.00 4.01
N GLY A 193 7.08 1.06 3.42
CA GLY A 193 6.92 1.25 1.99
C GLY A 193 7.86 2.27 1.40
N GLY A 194 7.73 2.45 0.10
CA GLY A 194 8.48 3.45 -0.63
C GLY A 194 7.83 3.75 -1.97
N GLY A 195 8.15 4.92 -2.48
CA GLY A 195 7.57 5.40 -3.71
C GLY A 195 8.23 6.65 -4.23
N MET A 196 7.49 7.36 -5.04
CA MET A 196 7.92 8.59 -5.67
C MET A 196 6.81 9.63 -5.71
N GLU A 197 7.21 10.87 -5.60
CA GLU A 197 6.38 12.03 -5.82
C GLU A 197 6.93 12.83 -7.01
N ILE A 198 6.05 13.24 -7.93
CA ILE A 198 6.38 14.09 -9.07
C ILE A 198 5.52 15.33 -9.00
N ARG A 199 6.13 16.50 -8.79
CA ARG A 199 5.42 17.78 -8.76
C ARG A 199 5.07 18.24 -10.17
N ILE A 200 3.77 18.42 -10.43
CA ILE A 200 3.26 19.02 -11.66
C ILE A 200 3.37 20.55 -11.57
N THR A 201 2.95 21.07 -10.41
CA THR A 201 3.16 22.46 -9.99
C THR A 201 3.80 22.46 -8.59
N PRO A 202 4.26 23.57 -8.02
CA PRO A 202 4.74 23.59 -6.64
C PRO A 202 3.73 23.09 -5.62
N HIS A 203 2.43 23.21 -5.91
CA HIS A 203 1.34 22.84 -5.01
C HIS A 203 0.61 21.55 -5.37
N ILE A 204 0.84 20.97 -6.55
CA ILE A 204 0.14 19.76 -7.00
C ILE A 204 1.16 18.75 -7.50
N GLY A 205 1.13 17.57 -6.94
CA GLY A 205 1.98 16.44 -7.31
C GLY A 205 1.19 15.18 -7.59
N TRP A 206 1.81 14.26 -8.30
CA TRP A 206 1.40 12.87 -8.43
C TRP A 206 2.24 12.00 -7.53
N VAL A 207 1.60 11.07 -6.80
CA VAL A 207 2.27 10.12 -5.92
C VAL A 207 1.98 8.70 -6.38
N SER A 208 2.98 7.84 -6.29
CA SER A 208 2.82 6.41 -6.50
C SER A 208 3.79 5.66 -5.61
N ASP A 209 3.29 4.68 -4.88
CA ASP A 209 4.09 3.90 -3.95
C ASP A 209 3.60 2.47 -3.79
N PHE A 210 4.44 1.70 -3.14
CA PHE A 210 4.18 0.34 -2.69
C PHE A 210 4.44 0.25 -1.19
N SER A 211 3.55 -0.45 -0.47
CA SER A 211 3.75 -0.76 0.93
C SER A 211 3.53 -2.24 1.22
N TRP A 212 4.29 -2.75 2.17
CA TRP A 212 4.08 -4.03 2.80
C TRP A 212 3.49 -3.83 4.18
N ASN A 213 2.37 -4.48 4.43
CA ASN A 213 1.57 -4.31 5.63
C ASN A 213 1.65 -5.57 6.49
N PHE A 214 1.90 -5.36 7.78
CA PHE A 214 2.03 -6.40 8.79
C PHE A 214 0.84 -6.32 9.72
N VAL A 215 -0.01 -7.34 9.70
CA VAL A 215 -1.11 -7.50 10.65
C VAL A 215 -0.77 -8.70 11.54
N ASP A 216 -1.27 -8.72 12.76
CA ASP A 216 -0.99 -9.77 13.74
C ASP A 216 -0.98 -11.17 13.12
N GLY A 217 0.21 -11.81 13.18
CA GLY A 217 0.53 -13.10 12.55
C GLY A 217 1.01 -13.02 11.10
N PRO A 218 2.02 -13.82 10.72
CA PRO A 218 2.68 -13.75 9.40
C PRO A 218 1.74 -14.10 8.23
N LYS A 219 0.64 -14.80 8.47
CA LYS A 219 -0.36 -15.15 7.46
C LYS A 219 -1.21 -13.96 7.02
N ASN A 220 -1.27 -12.91 7.83
CA ASN A 220 -2.14 -11.75 7.63
C ASN A 220 -1.47 -10.60 6.87
N ASN A 221 -0.20 -10.77 6.50
CA ASN A 221 0.55 -9.74 5.77
C ASN A 221 0.05 -9.61 4.34
N PHE A 222 0.08 -8.38 3.83
CA PHE A 222 -0.36 -8.07 2.48
C PHE A 222 0.44 -6.92 1.85
N GLY A 223 0.49 -6.95 0.52
CA GLY A 223 1.06 -5.86 -0.29
C GLY A 223 -0.02 -4.89 -0.74
N MET A 224 0.34 -3.62 -0.88
CA MET A 224 -0.56 -2.57 -1.33
C MET A 224 0.18 -1.64 -2.29
N VAL A 225 -0.40 -1.40 -3.46
CA VAL A 225 0.04 -0.39 -4.44
C VAL A 225 -0.92 0.78 -4.39
N ARG A 226 -0.38 2.00 -4.33
CA ARG A 226 -1.17 3.23 -4.27
C ARG A 226 -0.76 4.18 -5.37
N THR A 227 -1.71 4.93 -5.89
CA THR A 227 -1.45 6.03 -6.81
C THR A 227 -2.49 7.13 -6.63
N GLY A 228 -2.06 8.38 -6.70
CA GLY A 228 -2.97 9.49 -6.43
C GLY A 228 -2.36 10.87 -6.64
N VAL A 229 -3.06 11.86 -6.13
CA VAL A 229 -2.70 13.27 -6.22
C VAL A 229 -2.35 13.80 -4.84
N ASN A 230 -1.29 14.58 -4.77
CA ASN A 230 -0.84 15.29 -3.58
C ASN A 230 -1.02 16.80 -3.76
N PHE A 231 -1.61 17.43 -2.76
CA PHE A 231 -1.77 18.89 -2.65
C PHE A 231 -0.86 19.39 -1.53
N ALA A 232 0.04 20.34 -1.85
CA ALA A 232 1.01 20.90 -0.94
C ALA A 232 0.72 22.39 -0.66
N PHE A 233 0.83 22.76 0.63
CA PHE A 233 0.53 24.09 1.15
C PHE A 233 1.66 24.64 1.99
#